data_e501152eb83dacd8d2a55dad7edc0d93
#
_entry.id   e501152eb83dacd8d2a55dad7edc0d93
#
_cell.length_a   1.000
_cell.length_b   1.000
_cell.length_c   1.000
_cell.angle_alpha   90.00
_cell.angle_beta   90.00
_cell.angle_gamma   90.00
#
_symmetry.space_group_name_H-M   'P 1'
#
loop_
_entity.id
_entity.type
_entity.pdbx_description
1 polymer ?
#
loop_
_entity_poly.entity_id
_entity_poly.type
_entity_poly.pdbx_seq_one_letter_code
_entity_poly.pdbx_strand_id
1 'polypeptide(L)'
;DSNQILDADGLSEDCRCLCVLEPVGFAAAEGETTEDGAASTTLTATAMLRLSGWRPYQLQCVADAFSTRFETTLTPQTLATESLLCALDETTVLRGSGPLPDAGAQILACFASFGPVSLTRQEGRAVLTARAVVSAFAENTLGEMECYEKALDYALPLPADLPPDAQAY
;
A
#
# COMPACT_ATOMS: atom_id res chain seq x y z
N ASP A 1 -1.14 20.42 -9.51
CA ASP A 1 -1.35 19.10 -10.16
C ASP A 1 -0.13 18.77 -10.99
N SER A 2 0.61 17.73 -10.63
CA SER A 2 1.68 17.21 -11.47
C SER A 2 1.25 15.85 -12.02
N ASN A 3 1.20 15.74 -13.35
CA ASN A 3 1.01 14.47 -14.03
C ASN A 3 2.39 13.95 -14.44
N GLN A 4 2.74 12.77 -13.98
CA GLN A 4 3.96 12.10 -14.38
C GLN A 4 3.59 10.82 -15.12
N ILE A 5 4.08 10.67 -16.33
CA ILE A 5 3.93 9.46 -17.12
C ILE A 5 5.19 8.63 -16.87
N LEU A 6 5.00 7.39 -16.45
CA LEU A 6 6.06 6.43 -16.24
C LEU A 6 5.91 5.29 -17.24
N ASP A 7 6.95 5.02 -18.00
CA ASP A 7 7.02 3.85 -18.86
C ASP A 7 7.42 2.65 -18.01
N ALA A 8 6.64 1.58 -18.08
CA ALA A 8 6.92 0.33 -17.39
C ALA A 8 7.04 -0.81 -18.41
N ASP A 9 8.27 -1.24 -18.65
CA ASP A 9 8.55 -2.34 -19.56
C ASP A 9 7.89 -3.64 -19.08
N GLY A 10 7.25 -4.37 -20.00
CA GLY A 10 6.64 -5.66 -19.72
C GLY A 10 5.17 -5.62 -19.27
N LEU A 11 4.58 -4.44 -19.09
CA LEU A 11 3.15 -4.29 -18.87
C LEU A 11 2.41 -4.19 -20.21
N SER A 12 1.28 -4.86 -20.31
CA SER A 12 0.37 -4.83 -21.45
C SER A 12 -1.03 -4.40 -21.01
N GLU A 13 -1.89 -4.01 -21.95
CA GLU A 13 -3.24 -3.51 -21.67
C GLU A 13 -4.14 -4.53 -20.93
N ASP A 14 -3.82 -5.81 -21.03
CA ASP A 14 -4.51 -6.90 -20.34
C ASP A 14 -4.01 -7.17 -18.92
N CYS A 15 -2.97 -6.46 -18.47
CA CYS A 15 -2.47 -6.58 -17.11
C CYS A 15 -3.39 -5.84 -16.12
N ARG A 16 -3.62 -6.47 -14.98
CA ARG A 16 -4.13 -5.78 -13.78
C ARG A 16 -2.95 -5.20 -13.04
N CYS A 17 -3.05 -3.93 -12.67
CA CYS A 17 -1.97 -3.22 -12.01
C CYS A 17 -2.39 -2.73 -10.63
N LEU A 18 -1.50 -2.86 -9.67
CA LEU A 18 -1.55 -2.21 -8.37
C LEU A 18 -0.41 -1.21 -8.29
N CYS A 19 -0.75 0.03 -7.99
CA CYS A 19 0.20 1.11 -7.81
C CYS A 19 0.15 1.59 -6.36
N VAL A 20 1.28 1.52 -5.68
CA VAL A 20 1.43 1.99 -4.30
C VAL A 20 2.47 3.08 -4.27
N LEU A 21 2.11 4.24 -3.70
CA LEU A 21 2.98 5.37 -3.49
C LEU A 21 3.33 5.47 -2.02
N GLU A 22 4.61 5.26 -1.69
CA GLU A 22 5.12 5.33 -0.33
C GLU A 22 5.94 6.61 -0.14
N PRO A 23 5.55 7.53 0.77
CA PRO A 23 6.37 8.69 1.05
C PRO A 23 7.68 8.26 1.73
N VAL A 24 8.81 8.76 1.19
CA VAL A 24 10.15 8.44 1.69
C VAL A 24 10.71 9.58 2.53
N GLY A 25 10.39 10.81 2.19
CA GLY A 25 10.86 11.97 2.91
C GLY A 25 10.28 13.29 2.43
N PHE A 26 10.38 14.26 3.30
CA PHE A 26 10.01 15.64 3.03
C PHE A 26 11.17 16.56 3.44
N ALA A 27 11.40 17.59 2.66
CA ALA A 27 12.33 18.66 2.96
C ALA A 27 11.65 20.01 2.67
N ALA A 28 11.87 20.97 3.55
CA ALA A 28 11.50 22.35 3.34
C ALA A 28 12.80 23.18 3.26
N ALA A 29 12.89 24.03 2.27
CA ALA A 29 13.98 24.98 2.12
C ALA A 29 13.40 26.38 1.99
N GLU A 30 14.04 27.34 2.64
CA GLU A 30 13.73 28.76 2.42
C GLU A 30 14.07 29.09 0.97
N GLY A 31 13.10 29.62 0.25
CA GLY A 31 13.27 30.11 -1.09
C GLY A 31 13.68 31.58 -1.11
N GLU A 32 13.90 32.10 -2.30
CA GLU A 32 14.24 33.51 -2.48
C GLU A 32 13.07 34.42 -2.06
N THR A 33 13.43 35.50 -1.38
CA THR A 33 12.46 36.55 -1.08
C THR A 33 12.15 37.30 -2.38
N THR A 34 10.88 37.38 -2.74
CA THR A 34 10.45 38.12 -3.93
C THR A 34 10.66 39.63 -3.76
N GLU A 35 10.72 40.39 -4.86
CA GLU A 35 10.89 41.86 -4.84
C GLU A 35 9.83 42.57 -4.00
N ASP A 36 8.67 41.95 -3.82
CA ASP A 36 7.56 42.45 -2.96
C ASP A 36 7.73 42.09 -1.48
N GLY A 37 8.86 41.50 -1.07
CA GLY A 37 9.15 41.12 0.30
C GLY A 37 8.45 39.85 0.79
N ALA A 38 7.77 39.13 -0.05
CA ALA A 38 7.16 37.84 0.31
C ALA A 38 8.23 36.74 0.36
N ALA A 39 8.31 36.05 1.49
CA ALA A 39 9.17 34.85 1.62
C ALA A 39 8.53 33.68 0.88
N SER A 40 9.31 32.99 0.06
CA SER A 40 8.89 31.73 -0.56
C SER A 40 9.47 30.55 0.21
N THR A 41 8.77 29.43 0.21
CA THR A 41 9.26 28.17 0.78
C THR A 41 9.11 27.07 -0.28
N THR A 42 10.21 26.39 -0.55
CA THR A 42 10.20 25.22 -1.43
C THR A 42 10.00 23.97 -0.60
N LEU A 43 8.94 23.23 -0.91
CA LEU A 43 8.68 21.91 -0.32
C LEU A 43 9.06 20.84 -1.33
N THR A 44 9.93 19.94 -0.92
CA THR A 44 10.31 18.76 -1.70
C THR A 44 9.78 17.51 -1.01
N ALA A 45 8.97 16.74 -1.73
CA ALA A 45 8.51 15.44 -1.29
C ALA A 45 9.15 14.37 -2.16
N THR A 46 9.75 13.37 -1.52
CA THR A 46 10.30 12.19 -2.18
C THR A 46 9.42 11.00 -1.85
N ALA A 47 9.00 10.29 -2.88
CA ALA A 47 8.18 9.10 -2.70
C ALA A 47 8.72 7.95 -3.56
N MET A 48 8.54 6.73 -3.07
CA MET A 48 8.79 5.50 -3.81
C MET A 48 7.49 5.05 -4.46
N LEU A 49 7.53 4.84 -5.76
CA LEU A 49 6.43 4.24 -6.51
C LEU A 49 6.72 2.76 -6.70
N ARG A 50 5.83 1.91 -6.20
CA ARG A 50 5.84 0.47 -6.46
C ARG A 50 4.69 0.13 -7.39
N LEU A 51 5.02 -0.44 -8.55
CA LEU A 51 4.05 -0.90 -9.52
C LEU A 51 4.15 -2.42 -9.63
N SER A 52 3.03 -3.11 -9.38
CA SER A 52 2.91 -4.55 -9.56
C SER A 52 1.87 -4.83 -10.63
N GLY A 53 2.22 -5.61 -11.63
CA GLY A 53 1.31 -6.00 -12.70
C GLY A 53 1.23 -7.52 -12.80
N TRP A 54 0.03 -8.04 -13.04
CA TRP A 54 -0.21 -9.47 -13.26
C TRP A 54 -1.28 -9.68 -14.31
N ARG A 55 -1.14 -10.81 -15.01
CA ARG A 55 -2.15 -11.28 -15.94
C ARG A 55 -2.29 -12.80 -15.83
N PRO A 56 -3.50 -13.34 -15.94
CA PRO A 56 -3.68 -14.77 -16.04
C PRO A 56 -3.16 -15.27 -17.38
N TYR A 57 -2.46 -16.41 -17.39
CA TYR A 57 -2.11 -17.12 -18.60
C TYR A 57 -2.26 -18.62 -18.38
N GLN A 58 -2.44 -19.34 -19.49
CA GLN A 58 -2.52 -20.80 -19.45
C GLN A 58 -1.18 -21.37 -19.92
N LEU A 59 -0.59 -22.21 -19.08
CA LEU A 59 0.61 -22.95 -19.40
C LEU A 59 0.24 -24.38 -19.76
N GLN A 60 0.60 -24.79 -20.96
CA GLN A 60 0.48 -26.18 -21.35
C GLN A 60 1.82 -26.88 -21.06
N CYS A 61 1.77 -27.89 -20.20
CA CYS A 61 2.95 -28.67 -19.82
C CYS A 61 2.80 -30.10 -20.32
N VAL A 62 3.92 -30.68 -20.76
CA VAL A 62 4.00 -32.10 -21.03
C VAL A 62 4.15 -32.81 -19.68
N ALA A 63 3.13 -33.59 -19.31
CA ALA A 63 3.14 -34.34 -18.05
C ALA A 63 3.72 -35.76 -18.25
N ASP A 64 3.57 -36.29 -19.44
CA ASP A 64 4.08 -37.63 -19.79
C ASP A 64 4.37 -37.73 -21.29
N ALA A 65 5.30 -38.61 -21.67
CA ALA A 65 5.60 -38.92 -23.05
C ALA A 65 6.03 -40.39 -23.18
N PHE A 66 5.55 -41.03 -24.23
CA PHE A 66 5.95 -42.41 -24.52
C PHE A 66 6.28 -42.57 -26.01
N SER A 67 7.08 -43.57 -26.31
CA SER A 67 7.40 -43.97 -27.67
C SER A 67 7.28 -45.48 -27.79
N THR A 68 6.72 -45.96 -28.92
CA THR A 68 6.64 -47.39 -29.23
C THR A 68 7.93 -47.93 -29.86
N ARG A 69 8.88 -47.06 -30.19
CA ARG A 69 10.12 -47.40 -30.91
C ARG A 69 11.38 -47.15 -30.11
N PHE A 70 11.33 -46.26 -29.15
CA PHE A 70 12.50 -45.80 -28.38
C PHE A 70 12.18 -45.78 -26.89
N GLU A 71 13.18 -46.07 -26.09
CA GLU A 71 13.11 -45.82 -24.65
C GLU A 71 13.03 -44.30 -24.42
N THR A 72 12.06 -43.87 -23.64
CA THR A 72 11.83 -42.44 -23.35
C THR A 72 12.13 -42.16 -21.89
N THR A 73 13.02 -41.23 -21.64
CA THR A 73 13.33 -40.77 -20.29
C THR A 73 12.85 -39.32 -20.15
N LEU A 74 12.04 -39.05 -19.13
CA LEU A 74 11.57 -37.71 -18.81
C LEU A 74 12.45 -37.11 -17.71
N THR A 75 12.89 -35.88 -17.92
CA THR A 75 13.56 -35.09 -16.87
C THR A 75 12.57 -34.03 -16.43
N PRO A 76 11.94 -34.18 -15.25
CA PRO A 76 10.98 -33.22 -14.76
C PRO A 76 11.69 -31.92 -14.36
N GLN A 77 11.07 -30.79 -14.69
CA GLN A 77 11.43 -29.47 -14.18
C GLN A 77 10.33 -28.95 -13.29
N THR A 78 10.72 -28.38 -12.16
CA THR A 78 9.77 -27.69 -11.28
C THR A 78 9.77 -26.21 -11.62
N LEU A 79 8.59 -25.69 -11.94
CA LEU A 79 8.38 -24.27 -12.16
C LEU A 79 7.66 -23.70 -10.94
N ALA A 80 8.29 -22.73 -10.29
CA ALA A 80 7.63 -21.94 -9.25
C ALA A 80 6.70 -20.92 -9.92
N THR A 81 5.43 -20.92 -9.54
CA THR A 81 4.43 -19.99 -10.05
C THR A 81 3.70 -19.32 -8.91
N GLU A 82 3.31 -18.09 -9.13
CA GLU A 82 2.42 -17.35 -8.22
C GLU A 82 1.03 -17.27 -8.86
N SER A 83 0.00 -17.34 -8.04
CA SER A 83 -1.37 -17.17 -8.49
C SER A 83 -2.12 -16.19 -7.61
N LEU A 84 -2.94 -15.35 -8.25
CA LEU A 84 -3.85 -14.48 -7.51
C LEU A 84 -4.97 -15.33 -6.91
N LEU A 85 -5.03 -15.41 -5.59
CA LEU A 85 -6.03 -16.19 -4.87
C LEU A 85 -7.35 -15.45 -4.72
N CYS A 86 -7.27 -14.17 -4.34
CA CYS A 86 -8.42 -13.27 -4.30
C CYS A 86 -7.98 -11.81 -4.45
N ALA A 87 -8.88 -10.99 -4.93
CA ALA A 87 -8.77 -9.53 -4.90
C ALA A 87 -9.98 -9.00 -4.15
N LEU A 88 -9.74 -8.12 -3.20
CA LEU A 88 -10.78 -7.49 -2.39
C LEU A 88 -10.72 -5.98 -2.63
N ASP A 89 -11.89 -5.39 -2.79
CA ASP A 89 -12.08 -3.95 -2.84
C ASP A 89 -13.15 -3.61 -1.82
N GLU A 90 -12.73 -3.19 -0.64
CA GLU A 90 -13.63 -2.88 0.45
C GLU A 90 -13.37 -1.49 1.01
N THR A 91 -14.45 -0.80 1.33
CA THR A 91 -14.41 0.49 2.02
C THR A 91 -14.90 0.31 3.44
N THR A 92 -14.10 0.75 4.40
CA THR A 92 -14.48 0.74 5.80
C THR A 92 -14.28 2.11 6.44
N VAL A 93 -15.02 2.36 7.50
CA VAL A 93 -14.91 3.60 8.28
C VAL A 93 -14.29 3.27 9.63
N LEU A 94 -13.06 3.72 9.86
CA LEU A 94 -12.43 3.65 11.16
C LEU A 94 -12.85 4.86 11.99
N ARG A 95 -13.25 4.60 13.22
CA ARG A 95 -13.64 5.66 14.16
C ARG A 95 -12.82 5.55 15.43
N GLY A 96 -12.32 6.68 15.87
CA GLY A 96 -11.60 6.79 17.14
C GLY A 96 -11.88 8.13 17.78
N SER A 97 -11.75 8.18 19.09
CA SER A 97 -11.80 9.42 19.87
C SER A 97 -10.60 9.49 20.79
N GLY A 98 -10.18 10.68 21.10
CA GLY A 98 -9.12 10.95 22.06
C GLY A 98 -9.26 12.34 22.64
N PRO A 99 -8.76 12.58 23.85
CA PRO A 99 -8.77 13.92 24.44
C PRO A 99 -7.76 14.79 23.68
N LEU A 100 -8.14 16.04 23.41
CA LEU A 100 -7.20 17.10 23.15
C LEU A 100 -6.73 17.63 24.51
N PRO A 101 -5.42 17.79 24.75
CA PRO A 101 -4.90 18.31 26.02
C PRO A 101 -5.43 19.71 26.35
N ASP A 102 -5.63 20.54 25.34
CA ASP A 102 -6.26 21.83 25.47
C ASP A 102 -7.69 21.81 24.92
N ALA A 103 -8.67 21.98 25.79
CA ALA A 103 -10.09 21.97 25.44
C ALA A 103 -10.50 23.14 24.52
N GLY A 104 -9.68 24.18 24.44
CA GLY A 104 -9.87 25.34 23.56
C GLY A 104 -9.11 25.24 22.24
N ALA A 105 -8.37 24.17 22.00
CA ALA A 105 -7.60 24.01 20.78
C ALA A 105 -8.48 23.95 19.54
N GLN A 106 -8.07 24.65 18.50
CA GLN A 106 -8.73 24.64 17.19
C GLN A 106 -8.01 23.67 16.25
N ILE A 107 -8.70 22.61 15.78
CA ILE A 107 -8.15 21.71 14.77
C ILE A 107 -8.08 22.42 13.43
N LEU A 108 -6.89 22.55 12.88
CA LEU A 108 -6.61 23.21 11.60
C LEU A 108 -6.58 22.21 10.43
N ALA A 109 -6.01 21.02 10.65
CA ALA A 109 -5.90 20.00 9.63
C ALA A 109 -5.85 18.59 10.26
N CYS A 110 -6.34 17.61 9.51
CA CYS A 110 -6.23 16.19 9.85
C CYS A 110 -5.69 15.43 8.65
N PHE A 111 -4.80 14.48 8.91
CA PHE A 111 -4.25 13.56 7.93
C PHE A 111 -4.36 12.13 8.45
N ALA A 112 -4.45 11.19 7.55
CA ALA A 112 -4.35 9.77 7.88
C ALA A 112 -3.24 9.15 7.04
N SER A 113 -2.37 8.40 7.70
CA SER A 113 -1.38 7.54 7.06
C SER A 113 -1.72 6.08 7.35
N PHE A 114 -1.48 5.21 6.37
CA PHE A 114 -1.76 3.79 6.49
C PHE A 114 -0.44 3.03 6.50
N GLY A 115 -0.28 2.17 7.48
CA GLY A 115 0.84 1.23 7.53
C GLY A 115 0.64 0.06 6.55
N PRO A 116 1.64 -0.80 6.41
CA PRO A 116 1.56 -1.96 5.53
C PRO A 116 0.44 -2.89 5.97
N VAL A 117 -0.19 -3.51 4.98
CA VAL A 117 -1.18 -4.56 5.20
C VAL A 117 -0.43 -5.87 5.50
N SER A 118 -0.91 -6.62 6.49
CA SER A 118 -0.38 -7.91 6.86
C SER A 118 -1.47 -8.96 6.86
N LEU A 119 -1.16 -10.15 6.39
CA LEU A 119 -2.03 -11.30 6.47
C LEU A 119 -1.69 -12.12 7.72
N THR A 120 -2.65 -12.25 8.61
CA THR A 120 -2.52 -13.03 9.85
C THR A 120 -3.56 -14.14 9.90
N ARG A 121 -3.40 -15.07 10.82
CA ARG A 121 -4.41 -16.12 11.07
C ARG A 121 -4.92 -16.00 12.50
N GLN A 122 -6.23 -15.87 12.62
CA GLN A 122 -6.93 -15.84 13.89
C GLN A 122 -7.99 -16.95 13.89
N GLU A 123 -7.93 -17.84 14.88
CA GLU A 123 -8.86 -18.98 14.98
C GLU A 123 -8.98 -19.82 13.70
N GLY A 124 -7.87 -19.99 12.97
CA GLY A 124 -7.82 -20.74 11.71
C GLY A 124 -8.28 -19.97 10.47
N ARG A 125 -8.78 -18.76 10.61
CA ARG A 125 -9.21 -17.92 9.50
C ARG A 125 -8.13 -16.91 9.11
N ALA A 126 -8.02 -16.62 7.84
CA ALA A 126 -7.16 -15.55 7.34
C ALA A 126 -7.79 -14.18 7.65
N VAL A 127 -6.99 -13.27 8.20
CA VAL A 127 -7.41 -11.93 8.58
C VAL A 127 -6.38 -10.94 8.03
N LEU A 128 -6.83 -9.97 7.23
CA LEU A 128 -6.03 -8.82 6.87
C LEU A 128 -5.99 -7.86 8.05
N THR A 129 -4.80 -7.47 8.46
CA THR A 129 -4.59 -6.46 9.50
C THR A 129 -3.80 -5.29 8.95
N ALA A 130 -4.18 -4.10 9.34
CA ALA A 130 -3.49 -2.86 9.01
C ALA A 130 -3.63 -1.88 10.18
N ARG A 131 -2.77 -0.87 10.19
CA ARG A 131 -2.83 0.24 11.15
C ARG A 131 -2.91 1.56 10.40
N ALA A 132 -3.88 2.38 10.77
CA ALA A 132 -3.96 3.76 10.36
C ALA A 132 -3.49 4.65 11.51
N VAL A 133 -2.71 5.67 11.21
CA VAL A 133 -2.35 6.73 12.15
C VAL A 133 -3.02 8.01 11.68
N VAL A 134 -3.89 8.55 12.52
CA VAL A 134 -4.54 9.84 12.29
C VAL A 134 -3.75 10.89 13.03
N SER A 135 -3.24 11.89 12.32
CA SER A 135 -2.54 13.04 12.87
C SER A 135 -3.42 14.27 12.73
N ALA A 136 -3.67 14.96 13.84
CA ALA A 136 -4.41 16.22 13.87
C ALA A 136 -3.47 17.36 14.28
N PHE A 137 -3.40 18.37 13.45
CA PHE A 137 -2.69 19.63 13.75
C PHE A 137 -3.69 20.61 14.34
N ALA A 138 -3.39 21.11 15.51
CA ALA A 138 -4.25 22.04 16.22
C ALA A 138 -3.45 23.23 16.74
N GLU A 139 -4.08 24.39 16.80
CA GLU A 139 -3.60 25.57 17.49
C GLU A 139 -4.19 25.61 18.90
N ASN A 140 -3.33 25.67 19.92
CA ASN A 140 -3.78 25.75 21.30
C ASN A 140 -4.22 27.18 21.66
N THR A 141 -4.74 27.38 22.87
CA THR A 141 -5.23 28.70 23.33
C THR A 141 -4.14 29.73 23.47
N LEU A 142 -2.88 29.36 23.42
CA LEU A 142 -1.71 30.24 23.44
C LEU A 142 -1.22 30.62 22.03
N GLY A 143 -1.86 30.08 20.96
CA GLY A 143 -1.45 30.28 19.58
C GLY A 143 -0.30 29.38 19.13
N GLU A 144 0.00 28.32 19.88
CA GLU A 144 1.07 27.39 19.54
C GLU A 144 0.50 26.20 18.75
N MET A 145 1.29 25.72 17.78
CA MET A 145 0.93 24.56 16.95
C MET A 145 1.31 23.25 17.63
N GLU A 146 0.37 22.35 17.73
CA GLU A 146 0.55 21.03 18.30
C GLU A 146 0.08 19.95 17.33
N CYS A 147 0.73 18.78 17.39
CA CYS A 147 0.35 17.60 16.60
C CYS A 147 -0.09 16.49 17.54
N TYR A 148 -1.29 15.98 17.32
CA TYR A 148 -1.86 14.85 18.06
C TYR A 148 -1.99 13.64 17.14
N GLU A 149 -1.56 12.49 17.61
CA GLU A 149 -1.62 11.27 16.84
C GLU A 149 -2.46 10.19 17.54
N LYS A 150 -3.25 9.49 16.77
CA LYS A 150 -4.03 8.34 17.21
C LYS A 150 -3.87 7.19 16.24
N ALA A 151 -3.37 6.07 16.76
CA ALA A 151 -3.36 4.83 15.99
C ALA A 151 -4.72 4.13 16.07
N LEU A 152 -5.19 3.64 14.93
CA LEU A 152 -6.41 2.86 14.78
C LEU A 152 -6.05 1.54 14.08
N ASP A 153 -6.26 0.43 14.76
CA ASP A 153 -6.04 -0.89 14.17
C ASP A 153 -7.27 -1.33 13.41
N TYR A 154 -7.04 -1.97 12.27
CA TYR A 154 -8.06 -2.50 11.40
C TYR A 154 -7.82 -3.99 11.19
N ALA A 155 -8.88 -4.78 11.21
CA ALA A 155 -8.86 -6.20 10.92
C ALA A 155 -10.05 -6.59 10.06
N LEU A 156 -9.80 -7.22 8.93
CA LEU A 156 -10.81 -7.72 8.00
C LEU A 156 -10.70 -9.24 7.88
N PRO A 157 -11.68 -10.00 8.37
CA PRO A 157 -11.72 -11.44 8.12
C PRO A 157 -11.95 -11.71 6.62
N LEU A 158 -11.12 -12.56 6.05
CA LEU A 158 -11.25 -12.94 4.64
C LEU A 158 -12.28 -14.06 4.47
N PRO A 159 -13.07 -14.03 3.39
CA PRO A 159 -14.16 -14.99 3.16
C PRO A 159 -13.70 -16.39 2.79
N ALA A 160 -12.43 -16.55 2.41
CA ALA A 160 -11.90 -17.81 1.89
C ALA A 160 -10.82 -18.41 2.80
N ASP A 161 -10.76 -19.73 2.80
CA ASP A 161 -9.62 -20.47 3.35
C ASP A 161 -8.43 -20.29 2.41
N LEU A 162 -7.51 -19.42 2.80
CA LEU A 162 -6.28 -19.19 2.07
C LEU A 162 -5.21 -20.19 2.50
N PRO A 163 -4.34 -20.64 1.57
CA PRO A 163 -3.22 -21.51 1.90
C PRO A 163 -2.26 -20.83 2.88
N PRO A 164 -1.48 -21.59 3.66
CA PRO A 164 -0.64 -21.06 4.73
C PRO A 164 0.48 -20.12 4.24
N ASP A 165 0.87 -20.24 2.99
CA ASP A 165 1.91 -19.47 2.29
C ASP A 165 1.36 -18.25 1.52
N ALA A 166 0.05 -17.99 1.61
CA ALA A 166 -0.55 -16.82 0.99
C ALA A 166 0.01 -15.52 1.59
N GLN A 167 0.22 -14.53 0.74
CA GLN A 167 0.72 -13.19 1.08
C GLN A 167 -0.28 -12.13 0.61
N ALA A 168 -0.32 -11.01 1.32
CA ALA A 168 -1.07 -9.81 0.95
C ALA A 168 -0.10 -8.72 0.47
N TYR A 169 -0.52 -7.98 -0.53
CA TYR A 169 0.24 -6.87 -1.10
C TYR A 169 -0.62 -5.61 -1.14
#